data_5e6225574d0babc9ba05053aea6c2ee0
#
_entry.id   5e6225574d0babc9ba05053aea6c2ee0
#
_cell.length_a   1.000
_cell.length_b   1.000
_cell.length_c   1.000
_cell.angle_alpha   90.00
_cell.angle_beta   90.00
_cell.angle_gamma   90.00
#
_symmetry.space_group_name_H-M   'P 1'
#
loop_
_entity.id
_entity.type
_entity.pdbx_description
1 polymer ?
#
loop_
_entity_poly.entity_id
_entity_poly.type
_entity_poly.pdbx_seq_one_letter_code
_entity_poly.pdbx_strand_id
1 'polypeptide(L)'
;VLCATEDYLKRHGYPVYPDDLAKHNCLIYANFGKSLWHFTKDEQPVVATVSGNYSANESSLLLQAVLKGRGISLQPRHAVQPLIEAKKLLPVLPNYEPVALGIYAVYRSRKHQSLALRTLIDRLVPYFEHLAT
;
A
#
# COMPACT_ATOMS: atom_id res chain seq x y z
N VAL A 1 3.23 -1.88 -0.97
CA VAL A 1 3.41 -2.85 -2.06
C VAL A 1 2.25 -2.78 -3.01
N LEU A 2 2.53 -2.74 -4.31
CA LEU A 2 1.51 -2.87 -5.34
C LEU A 2 1.22 -4.35 -5.56
N CYS A 3 -0.05 -4.75 -5.57
CA CYS A 3 -0.42 -6.16 -5.64
C CYS A 3 -1.73 -6.41 -6.38
N ALA A 4 -1.86 -7.62 -6.91
CA ALA A 4 -3.06 -8.15 -7.55
C ALA A 4 -3.11 -9.68 -7.43
N THR A 5 -4.24 -10.28 -7.73
CA THR A 5 -4.32 -11.74 -7.88
C THR A 5 -3.75 -12.20 -9.22
N GLU A 6 -3.21 -13.41 -9.26
CA GLU A 6 -2.72 -14.02 -10.49
C GLU A 6 -3.82 -14.11 -11.56
N ASP A 7 -5.04 -14.46 -11.15
CA ASP A 7 -6.20 -14.56 -12.03
C ASP A 7 -6.53 -13.21 -12.71
N TYR A 8 -6.48 -12.11 -11.97
CA TYR A 8 -6.65 -10.78 -12.55
C TYR A 8 -5.56 -10.49 -13.59
N LEU A 9 -4.29 -10.74 -13.24
CA LEU A 9 -3.16 -10.46 -14.13
C LEU A 9 -3.18 -11.34 -15.39
N LYS A 10 -3.60 -12.60 -15.30
CA LYS A 10 -3.77 -13.48 -16.47
C LYS A 10 -4.84 -12.96 -17.44
N ARG A 11 -5.92 -12.38 -16.90
CA ARG A 11 -7.02 -11.85 -17.73
C ARG A 11 -6.72 -10.48 -18.35
N HIS A 12 -5.96 -9.64 -17.67
CA HIS A 12 -5.77 -8.23 -18.05
C HIS A 12 -4.34 -7.88 -18.46
N GLY A 13 -3.41 -8.83 -18.32
CA GLY A 13 -1.99 -8.61 -18.59
C GLY A 13 -1.18 -8.21 -17.34
N TYR A 14 0.13 -8.35 -17.46
CA TYR A 14 1.09 -8.02 -16.40
C TYR A 14 1.71 -6.65 -16.72
N PRO A 15 1.51 -5.63 -15.88
CA PRO A 15 2.18 -4.34 -16.08
C PRO A 15 3.71 -4.51 -15.98
N VAL A 16 4.43 -3.93 -16.92
CA VAL A 16 5.90 -3.91 -16.95
C VAL A 16 6.44 -2.54 -16.54
N TYR A 17 5.71 -1.51 -16.88
CA TYR A 17 6.02 -0.12 -16.55
C TYR A 17 4.86 0.54 -15.80
N PRO A 18 5.12 1.59 -14.99
CA PRO A 18 4.07 2.33 -14.29
C PRO A 18 2.98 2.88 -15.22
N ASP A 19 3.32 3.28 -16.44
CA ASP A 19 2.36 3.79 -17.42
C ASP A 19 1.36 2.71 -17.88
N ASP A 20 1.72 1.43 -17.78
CA ASP A 20 0.79 0.33 -18.10
C ASP A 20 -0.41 0.29 -17.14
N LEU A 21 -0.27 0.86 -15.93
CA LEU A 21 -1.36 0.94 -14.95
C LEU A 21 -2.57 1.72 -15.47
N ALA A 22 -2.37 2.60 -16.46
CA ALA A 22 -3.47 3.32 -17.12
C ALA A 22 -4.46 2.38 -17.82
N LYS A 23 -4.04 1.17 -18.16
CA LYS A 23 -4.87 0.14 -18.80
C LYS A 23 -5.53 -0.83 -17.81
N HIS A 24 -5.25 -0.65 -16.52
CA HIS A 24 -5.74 -1.52 -15.47
C HIS A 24 -6.79 -0.84 -14.60
N ASN A 25 -7.63 -1.66 -13.95
CA ASN A 25 -8.51 -1.18 -12.90
C ASN A 25 -7.71 -1.02 -11.61
N CYS A 26 -7.41 0.20 -11.23
CA CYS A 26 -6.67 0.52 -10.03
C CYS A 26 -7.63 0.87 -8.89
N LEU A 27 -7.53 0.15 -7.78
CA LEU A 27 -8.38 0.35 -6.61
C LEU A 27 -7.75 1.42 -5.73
N ILE A 28 -8.42 2.56 -5.60
CA ILE A 28 -7.82 3.80 -5.12
C ILE A 28 -8.18 4.05 -3.66
N TYR A 29 -7.19 4.38 -2.85
CA TYR A 29 -7.39 4.85 -1.49
C TYR A 29 -7.88 6.31 -1.51
N ALA A 30 -9.10 6.55 -1.06
CA ALA A 30 -9.79 7.83 -1.22
C ALA A 30 -9.09 9.01 -0.52
N ASN A 31 -8.40 8.76 0.60
CA ASN A 31 -7.71 9.82 1.35
C ASN A 31 -6.43 10.33 0.66
N PHE A 32 -5.87 9.57 -0.25
CA PHE A 32 -4.79 10.02 -1.13
C PHE A 32 -5.30 10.78 -2.35
N GLY A 33 -6.61 10.86 -2.50
CA GLY A 33 -7.41 11.84 -3.21
C GLY A 33 -7.12 12.08 -4.68
N LYS A 34 -6.25 11.33 -5.33
CA LYS A 34 -5.89 11.58 -6.72
C LYS A 34 -5.45 10.30 -7.40
N SER A 35 -5.71 10.25 -8.68
CA SER A 35 -5.31 9.20 -9.60
C SER A 35 -3.79 9.17 -9.88
N LEU A 36 -2.95 9.54 -8.90
CA LEU A 36 -1.50 9.54 -9.04
C LEU A 36 -0.86 8.63 -8.01
N TRP A 37 -0.11 7.65 -8.49
CA TRP A 37 0.74 6.81 -7.65
C TRP A 37 2.21 7.15 -7.88
N HIS A 38 2.92 7.38 -6.78
CA HIS A 38 4.32 7.79 -6.77
C HIS A 38 5.20 6.61 -6.44
N PHE A 39 6.22 6.40 -7.26
CA PHE A 39 7.23 5.35 -7.12
C PHE A 39 8.62 5.95 -7.20
N THR A 40 9.57 5.14 -6.79
CA THR A 40 11.01 5.39 -7.02
C THR A 40 11.61 4.17 -7.71
N LYS A 41 12.43 4.42 -8.71
CA LYS A 41 13.28 3.41 -9.35
C LYS A 41 14.66 3.99 -9.55
N ASP A 42 15.69 3.28 -9.11
CA ASP A 42 17.10 3.72 -9.20
C ASP A 42 17.27 5.16 -8.68
N GLU A 43 16.66 5.45 -7.52
CA GLU A 43 16.62 6.78 -6.88
C GLU A 43 15.92 7.89 -7.69
N GLN A 44 15.31 7.56 -8.81
CA GLN A 44 14.57 8.50 -9.64
C GLN A 44 13.07 8.41 -9.35
N PRO A 45 12.38 9.56 -9.17
CA PRO A 45 10.93 9.58 -8.98
C PRO A 45 10.21 9.20 -10.26
N VAL A 46 9.19 8.35 -10.13
CA VAL A 46 8.31 7.95 -11.21
C VAL A 46 6.86 8.13 -10.74
N VAL A 47 6.03 8.71 -11.58
CA VAL A 47 4.61 8.95 -11.27
C VAL A 47 3.75 8.24 -12.30
N ALA A 48 2.78 7.47 -11.85
CA ALA A 48 1.77 6.86 -12.70
C ALA A 48 0.41 7.50 -12.48
N THR A 49 -0.27 7.87 -13.57
CA THR A 49 -1.68 8.23 -13.52
C THR A 49 -2.51 6.96 -13.55
N VAL A 50 -3.33 6.78 -12.54
CA VAL A 50 -4.17 5.59 -12.37
C VAL A 50 -5.63 5.96 -12.28
N SER A 51 -6.49 5.03 -12.68
CA SER A 51 -7.95 5.16 -12.54
C SER A 51 -8.57 3.80 -12.25
N GLY A 52 -9.78 3.81 -11.74
CA GLY A 52 -10.52 2.60 -11.46
C GLY A 52 -11.96 2.89 -11.08
N ASN A 53 -12.72 1.83 -10.93
CA ASN A 53 -14.15 1.88 -10.64
C ASN A 53 -14.49 1.71 -9.16
N TYR A 54 -13.47 1.63 -8.30
CA TYR A 54 -13.67 1.47 -6.87
C TYR A 54 -12.63 2.24 -6.07
N SER A 55 -13.10 2.99 -5.09
CA SER A 55 -12.27 3.68 -4.10
C SER A 55 -12.85 3.52 -2.70
N ALA A 56 -11.99 3.49 -1.71
CA ALA A 56 -12.37 3.42 -0.31
C ALA A 56 -11.37 4.18 0.55
N ASN A 57 -11.81 4.66 1.69
CA ASN A 57 -10.98 5.32 2.70
C ASN A 57 -10.39 4.35 3.73
N GLU A 58 -10.51 3.06 3.48
CA GLU A 58 -9.99 2.00 4.33
C GLU A 58 -9.29 0.95 3.47
N SER A 59 -8.02 0.67 3.77
CA SER A 59 -7.20 -0.25 2.99
C SER A 59 -7.69 -1.70 3.04
N SER A 60 -8.35 -2.11 4.12
CA SER A 60 -8.94 -3.45 4.27
C SER A 60 -10.03 -3.72 3.24
N LEU A 61 -10.86 -2.73 2.92
CA LEU A 61 -11.89 -2.83 1.89
C LEU A 61 -11.28 -3.00 0.49
N LEU A 62 -10.22 -2.24 0.21
CA LEU A 62 -9.47 -2.38 -1.04
C LEU A 62 -8.81 -3.75 -1.13
N LEU A 63 -8.24 -4.26 -0.04
CA LEU A 63 -7.63 -5.58 0.01
C LEU A 63 -8.65 -6.69 -0.29
N GLN A 64 -9.87 -6.60 0.27
CA GLN A 64 -10.95 -7.53 -0.04
C GLN A 64 -11.30 -7.53 -1.54
N ALA A 65 -11.35 -6.35 -2.15
CA ALA A 65 -11.62 -6.23 -3.57
C ALA A 65 -10.48 -6.82 -4.43
N VAL A 66 -9.21 -6.58 -4.04
CA VAL A 66 -8.04 -7.20 -4.69
C VAL A 66 -8.13 -8.72 -4.63
N LEU A 67 -8.38 -9.30 -3.46
CA LEU A 67 -8.48 -10.76 -3.26
C LEU A 67 -9.58 -11.40 -4.10
N LYS A 68 -10.59 -10.63 -4.48
CA LYS A 68 -11.64 -11.07 -5.42
C LYS A 68 -11.29 -10.83 -6.90
N GLY A 69 -10.04 -10.47 -7.19
CA GLY A 69 -9.56 -10.26 -8.56
C GLY A 69 -10.18 -9.04 -9.26
N ARG A 70 -10.52 -7.98 -8.50
CA ARG A 70 -11.18 -6.79 -9.06
C ARG A 70 -10.22 -5.76 -9.62
N GLY A 71 -8.93 -5.86 -9.33
CA GLY A 71 -7.95 -4.90 -9.82
C GLY A 71 -6.61 -4.96 -9.10
N ILE A 72 -5.83 -3.90 -9.29
CA ILE A 72 -4.53 -3.68 -8.68
C ILE A 72 -4.69 -2.65 -7.56
N SER A 73 -4.08 -2.87 -6.41
CA SER A 73 -4.10 -1.92 -5.30
C SER A 73 -2.72 -1.73 -4.68
N LEU A 74 -2.50 -0.54 -4.16
CA LEU A 74 -1.36 -0.22 -3.31
C LEU A 74 -1.74 -0.51 -1.86
N GLN A 75 -1.01 -1.42 -1.22
CA GLN A 75 -1.32 -1.91 0.12
C GLN A 75 -0.11 -1.83 1.05
N PRO A 76 -0.32 -1.67 2.37
CA PRO A 76 0.75 -1.76 3.34
C PRO A 76 1.44 -3.13 3.27
N ARG A 77 2.78 -3.15 3.30
CA ARG A 77 3.56 -4.39 3.20
C ARG A 77 3.14 -5.42 4.25
N HIS A 78 3.01 -5.01 5.51
CA HIS A 78 2.63 -5.91 6.61
C HIS A 78 1.27 -6.60 6.41
N ALA A 79 0.34 -5.97 5.69
CA ALA A 79 -0.98 -6.55 5.43
C ALA A 79 -0.97 -7.58 4.30
N VAL A 80 -0.07 -7.44 3.33
CA VAL A 80 -0.06 -8.30 2.13
C VAL A 80 1.07 -9.32 2.10
N GLN A 81 2.12 -9.14 2.87
CA GLN A 81 3.27 -10.05 2.89
C GLN A 81 2.86 -11.51 3.13
N PRO A 82 2.02 -11.85 4.12
CA PRO A 82 1.56 -13.24 4.33
C PRO A 82 0.75 -13.78 3.14
N LEU A 83 0.02 -12.91 2.44
CA LEU A 83 -0.79 -13.29 1.28
C LEU A 83 0.08 -13.53 0.04
N ILE A 84 1.17 -12.78 -0.10
CA ILE A 84 2.16 -12.98 -1.16
C ILE A 84 2.92 -14.28 -0.93
N GLU A 85 3.36 -14.56 0.29
CA GLU A 85 4.02 -15.81 0.67
C GLU A 85 3.11 -17.02 0.44
N ALA A 86 1.80 -16.89 0.74
CA ALA A 86 0.80 -17.90 0.46
C ALA A 86 0.38 -17.97 -1.04
N LYS A 87 1.00 -17.18 -1.92
CA LYS A 87 0.69 -17.09 -3.37
C LYS A 87 -0.76 -16.71 -3.68
N LYS A 88 -1.44 -16.06 -2.74
CA LYS A 88 -2.78 -15.51 -2.96
C LYS A 88 -2.76 -14.16 -3.69
N LEU A 89 -1.66 -13.43 -3.52
CA LEU A 89 -1.38 -12.18 -4.21
C LEU A 89 0.00 -12.24 -4.85
N LEU A 90 0.15 -11.53 -5.96
CA LEU A 90 1.44 -11.31 -6.61
C LEU A 90 1.82 -9.84 -6.49
N PRO A 91 3.10 -9.54 -6.24
CA PRO A 91 3.59 -8.18 -6.33
C PRO A 91 3.56 -7.74 -7.80
N VAL A 92 3.11 -6.51 -8.01
CA VAL A 92 3.06 -5.87 -9.32
C VAL A 92 4.13 -4.79 -9.36
N LEU A 93 4.84 -4.66 -10.47
CA LEU A 93 5.96 -3.72 -10.65
C LEU A 93 7.01 -3.82 -9.51
N PRO A 94 7.59 -5.00 -9.27
CA PRO A 94 8.45 -5.21 -8.07
C PRO A 94 9.72 -4.35 -8.08
N ASN A 95 10.15 -3.83 -9.23
CA ASN A 95 11.31 -2.97 -9.38
C ASN A 95 10.99 -1.48 -9.17
N TYR A 96 9.75 -1.14 -8.88
CA TYR A 96 9.30 0.22 -8.60
C TYR A 96 8.83 0.29 -7.15
N GLU A 97 9.57 1.01 -6.32
CA GLU A 97 9.22 1.15 -4.91
C GLU A 97 8.18 2.26 -4.74
N PRO A 98 6.99 1.95 -4.20
CA PRO A 98 6.05 2.99 -3.80
C PRO A 98 6.67 3.88 -2.72
N VAL A 99 6.30 5.15 -2.73
CA VAL A 99 6.74 6.09 -1.68
C VAL A 99 6.34 5.56 -0.31
N ALA A 100 7.32 5.48 0.58
CA ALA A 100 7.11 5.04 1.95
C ALA A 100 6.26 6.06 2.72
N LEU A 101 5.27 5.56 3.46
CA LEU A 101 4.46 6.36 4.37
C LEU A 101 4.95 6.16 5.79
N GLY A 102 5.17 7.25 6.51
CA GLY A 102 5.49 7.20 7.92
C GLY A 102 4.27 6.84 8.77
N ILE A 103 4.48 6.04 9.80
CA ILE A 103 3.49 5.80 10.84
C ILE A 103 3.80 6.74 12.00
N TYR A 104 2.84 7.56 12.37
CA TYR A 104 3.02 8.56 13.41
C TYR A 104 2.02 8.37 14.55
N ALA A 105 2.52 8.41 15.79
CA ALA A 105 1.65 8.56 16.95
C ALA A 105 1.35 10.06 17.15
N VAL A 106 0.08 10.42 17.05
CA VAL A 106 -0.37 11.80 17.27
C VAL A 106 -0.95 11.92 18.66
N TYR A 107 -0.42 12.81 19.49
CA TYR A 107 -0.89 13.07 20.84
C TYR A 107 -0.86 14.58 21.16
N ARG A 108 -1.69 14.97 22.10
CA ARG A 108 -2.05 16.36 22.35
C ARG A 108 -0.88 17.26 22.83
N SER A 109 0.04 16.72 23.61
CA SER A 109 1.20 17.47 24.15
C SER A 109 2.28 16.54 24.67
N ARG A 110 3.54 16.98 24.58
CA ARG A 110 4.67 16.32 25.27
C ARG A 110 4.74 16.65 26.75
N LYS A 111 4.11 17.76 27.17
CA LYS A 111 4.07 18.19 28.58
C LYS A 111 2.95 17.43 29.29
N HIS A 112 3.24 16.96 30.52
CA HIS A 112 2.27 16.26 31.37
C HIS A 112 1.65 14.98 30.77
N GLN A 113 2.44 14.20 30.04
CA GLN A 113 2.01 12.89 29.59
C GLN A 113 1.79 11.95 30.77
N SER A 114 0.66 11.20 30.73
CA SER A 114 0.46 10.13 31.71
C SER A 114 1.50 9.03 31.53
N LEU A 115 1.87 8.37 32.63
CA LEU A 115 2.79 7.22 32.59
C LEU A 115 2.29 6.14 31.62
N ALA A 116 0.98 5.91 31.58
CA ALA A 116 0.36 4.94 30.67
C ALA A 116 0.58 5.29 29.19
N LEU A 117 0.40 6.56 28.80
CA LEU A 117 0.63 7.01 27.43
C LEU A 117 2.11 6.88 27.04
N ARG A 118 3.01 7.28 27.93
CA ARG A 118 4.46 7.18 27.73
C ARG A 118 4.90 5.73 27.56
N THR A 119 4.43 4.84 28.44
CA THR A 119 4.72 3.40 28.35
C THR A 119 4.20 2.79 27.04
N LEU A 120 3.00 3.19 26.59
CA LEU A 120 2.43 2.75 25.33
C LEU A 120 3.30 3.19 24.14
N ILE A 121 3.71 4.48 24.09
CA ILE A 121 4.56 4.99 23.02
C ILE A 121 5.90 4.26 23.00
N ASP A 122 6.54 4.09 24.16
CA ASP A 122 7.84 3.41 24.32
C ASP A 122 7.80 1.93 23.87
N ARG A 123 6.63 1.31 23.87
CA ARG A 123 6.42 -0.04 23.34
C ARG A 123 6.08 -0.07 21.86
N LEU A 124 5.30 0.90 21.38
CA LEU A 124 4.85 0.94 19.99
C LEU A 124 5.98 1.30 19.01
N VAL A 125 6.87 2.21 19.39
CA VAL A 125 7.96 2.64 18.50
C VAL A 125 8.84 1.45 18.07
N PRO A 126 9.44 0.65 18.96
CA PRO A 126 10.24 -0.49 18.57
C PRO A 126 9.47 -1.55 17.78
N TYR A 127 8.18 -1.73 18.10
CA TYR A 127 7.33 -2.68 17.40
C TYR A 127 7.17 -2.30 15.92
N PHE A 128 6.88 -1.04 15.63
CA PHE A 128 6.74 -0.57 14.25
C PHE A 128 8.06 -0.45 13.51
N GLU A 129 9.15 -0.11 14.19
CA GLU A 129 10.50 -0.13 13.62
C GLU A 129 10.87 -1.54 13.14
N HIS A 130 10.52 -2.57 13.91
CA HIS A 130 10.76 -3.96 13.53
C HIS A 130 9.89 -4.43 12.35
N LEU A 131 8.67 -3.89 12.21
CA LEU A 131 7.79 -4.20 11.06
C LEU A 131 8.21 -3.48 9.77
N ALA A 132 8.99 -2.41 9.87
CA ALA A 132 9.44 -1.64 8.72
C ALA A 132 10.68 -2.25 8.03
N THR A 133 11.37 -3.14 8.71
CA THR A 133 12.52 -3.88 8.17
C THR A 133 12.09 -5.21 7.57
#